data_59385f0e80a43efb23afd182f29d010d
#
_entry.id   59385f0e80a43efb23afd182f29d010d
#
_cell.length_a   1.000
_cell.length_b   1.000
_cell.length_c   1.000
_cell.angle_alpha   90.00
_cell.angle_beta   90.00
_cell.angle_gamma   90.00
#
_symmetry.space_group_name_H-M   'P 1'
#
loop_
_entity.id
_entity.type
_entity.pdbx_description
1 polymer ?
#
loop_
_entity_poly.entity_id
_entity_poly.type
_entity_poly.pdbx_seq_one_letter_code
_entity_poly.pdbx_strand_id
1 'polypeptide(L)'
;VISHDKPINIFEETTGHMPKASIQTMLLGRPLATADAPHQTIGKLIGLAVFSSDAMSSVAYGPQEMMLILAFAGAGALHLALPIVFAIAALLLILTFSYEQTIHAYPGGGGAYIVARDNLGELPAQTAGAALLTDYILTVAVSISSGVAQLVSAYPLLFPYRVWVAVSMILLIMVINLRGVKESGFTFAIPTYFFLVLMFATVIFGFIRYFTGNLGVVVNPPSMGIDYIQPLSIFLILRAFANGTTSLTGVEAISNGITAFKEPRSTNAGRTLIWMSIILGSLLLGITFLSVHIHALPSESETIISQLVRTIYNGRGLFYILNISATTVILIMAANTAFADFPRLGALHAGDGFLPRQLTFKGSRLVYSGGIVALALIASLLVIGFQASVTKLIPLYAIGVFLSFTLSQTGMAKRWWKAGHLKKDEEIVEPGSIVRFDKGWVHKMLINGLGALSTALVMTIFAVTKFKDGAWVVIILTPLLVTIFFSIHHHYKNLAKQLSLENHPTPKRIIRNRVIMPVSGVHVGTVAALQFASTLSNDVTVVHISIDPKETQKIKDKWELWGDGYRLVVLDSPYRLFLEPLLEYIDKISAIQAPNEIITIVVPQFIPKHWWTNLLHM
;
A
#
# COMPACT_ATOMS: atom_id res chain seq x y z
N VAL A 1 -47.24 17.59 -0.50
CA VAL A 1 -46.41 18.63 0.14
C VAL A 1 -46.59 18.49 1.65
N ILE A 2 -45.71 17.77 2.31
CA ILE A 2 -45.66 17.66 3.77
C ILE A 2 -44.53 18.59 4.22
N SER A 3 -44.94 19.72 4.80
CA SER A 3 -44.04 20.65 5.49
C SER A 3 -43.52 19.94 6.75
N HIS A 4 -42.25 19.61 6.75
CA HIS A 4 -41.55 19.11 7.93
C HIS A 4 -40.89 20.27 8.67
N ASP A 5 -41.69 21.08 9.37
CA ASP A 5 -41.20 21.88 10.48
C ASP A 5 -41.08 21.00 11.74
N LYS A 6 -40.08 20.11 11.75
CA LYS A 6 -39.62 19.48 12.99
C LYS A 6 -38.60 20.41 13.62
N PRO A 7 -38.66 20.70 14.92
CA PRO A 7 -37.61 21.44 15.58
C PRO A 7 -36.28 20.74 15.36
N ILE A 8 -35.31 21.46 14.84
CA ILE A 8 -33.96 20.94 14.63
C ILE A 8 -33.34 20.75 16.02
N ASN A 9 -33.35 19.52 16.51
CA ASN A 9 -32.69 19.12 17.76
C ASN A 9 -31.20 18.81 17.57
N ILE A 10 -30.59 19.41 16.56
CA ILE A 10 -29.15 19.22 16.25
C ILE A 10 -28.46 20.52 16.57
N PHE A 11 -27.60 20.49 17.58
CA PHE A 11 -26.75 21.62 17.98
C PHE A 11 -25.33 21.32 17.57
N GLU A 12 -24.73 22.22 16.78
CA GLU A 12 -23.33 22.12 16.37
C GLU A 12 -22.50 23.11 17.21
N GLU A 13 -21.56 22.59 18.00
CA GLU A 13 -20.58 23.40 18.70
C GLU A 13 -19.19 23.22 18.07
N THR A 14 -18.56 24.33 17.69
CA THR A 14 -17.17 24.32 17.24
C THR A 14 -16.24 24.32 18.44
N THR A 15 -15.49 23.23 18.63
CA THR A 15 -14.48 23.16 19.69
C THR A 15 -13.13 23.66 19.15
N GLY A 16 -12.57 24.70 19.75
CA GLY A 16 -11.22 25.22 19.45
C GLY A 16 -10.08 24.38 20.05
N HIS A 17 -10.32 23.09 20.35
CA HIS A 17 -9.34 22.26 21.03
C HIS A 17 -8.19 21.86 20.10
N MET A 18 -6.99 22.32 20.37
CA MET A 18 -5.77 21.89 19.69
C MET A 18 -5.03 20.82 20.52
N PRO A 19 -4.55 19.73 19.89
CA PRO A 19 -3.74 18.74 20.58
C PRO A 19 -2.49 19.37 21.20
N LYS A 20 -2.16 18.97 22.43
CA LYS A 20 -0.95 19.44 23.13
C LYS A 20 0.32 18.98 22.41
N ALA A 21 1.39 19.77 22.53
CA ALA A 21 2.71 19.39 22.04
C ALA A 21 3.17 18.07 22.71
N SER A 22 3.58 17.11 21.89
CA SER A 22 4.05 15.78 22.32
C SER A 22 5.28 15.38 21.49
N ILE A 23 5.97 14.32 21.86
CA ILE A 23 7.06 13.75 21.04
C ILE A 23 6.55 13.45 19.62
N GLN A 24 5.30 12.99 19.50
CA GLN A 24 4.67 12.75 18.21
C GLN A 24 4.54 14.03 17.38
N THR A 25 4.13 15.17 17.95
CA THR A 25 4.05 16.45 17.23
C THR A 25 5.42 17.02 16.89
N MET A 26 6.46 16.71 17.66
CA MET A 26 7.84 17.07 17.35
C MET A 26 8.38 16.28 16.15
N LEU A 27 8.11 14.98 16.09
CA LEU A 27 8.55 14.11 14.99
C LEU A 27 7.74 14.31 13.71
N LEU A 28 6.41 14.37 13.81
CA LEU A 28 5.49 14.39 12.67
C LEU A 28 5.02 15.78 12.25
N GLY A 29 5.26 16.80 13.08
CA GLY A 29 4.78 18.16 12.85
C GLY A 29 3.40 18.44 13.48
N ARG A 30 2.95 19.69 13.41
CA ARG A 30 1.67 20.13 14.00
C ARG A 30 0.49 19.49 13.28
N PRO A 31 -0.59 19.12 13.99
CA PRO A 31 -1.81 18.64 13.36
C PRO A 31 -2.37 19.63 12.33
N LEU A 32 -2.93 19.10 11.24
CA LEU A 32 -3.60 19.87 10.19
C LEU A 32 -5.11 19.78 10.37
N ALA A 33 -5.82 20.89 10.18
CA ALA A 33 -7.28 20.89 10.15
C ALA A 33 -7.81 20.22 8.89
N THR A 34 -9.01 19.62 8.95
CA THR A 34 -9.62 18.97 7.78
C THR A 34 -9.82 19.96 6.62
N ALA A 35 -10.05 21.25 6.92
CA ALA A 35 -10.16 22.32 5.94
C ALA A 35 -8.87 22.58 5.15
N ASP A 36 -7.70 22.14 5.66
CA ASP A 36 -6.40 22.31 4.97
C ASP A 36 -6.18 21.25 3.87
N ALA A 37 -7.04 20.23 3.77
CA ALA A 37 -6.91 19.13 2.79
C ALA A 37 -6.77 19.61 1.32
N PRO A 38 -7.53 20.61 0.80
CA PRO A 38 -7.37 21.12 -0.56
C PRO A 38 -6.00 21.76 -0.83
N HIS A 39 -5.33 22.26 0.21
CA HIS A 39 -4.01 22.89 0.09
C HIS A 39 -2.84 21.90 0.05
N GLN A 40 -3.12 20.59 0.19
CA GLN A 40 -2.12 19.51 0.12
C GLN A 40 -1.92 18.96 -1.29
N THR A 41 -2.28 19.74 -2.34
CA THR A 41 -2.06 19.35 -3.75
C THR A 41 -0.73 19.85 -4.29
N ILE A 42 -0.16 19.10 -5.25
CA ILE A 42 1.16 19.35 -5.83
C ILE A 42 1.09 19.70 -7.32
N GLY A 43 2.04 20.52 -7.78
CA GLY A 43 2.18 20.88 -9.21
C GLY A 43 2.88 19.79 -10.02
N LYS A 44 2.91 19.94 -11.37
CA LYS A 44 3.51 18.97 -12.30
C LYS A 44 4.96 18.59 -11.99
N LEU A 45 5.82 19.57 -11.68
CA LEU A 45 7.24 19.31 -11.40
C LEU A 45 7.41 18.47 -10.13
N ILE A 46 6.74 18.84 -9.04
CA ILE A 46 6.77 18.05 -7.81
C ILE A 46 6.08 16.71 -8.04
N GLY A 47 4.98 16.68 -8.79
CA GLY A 47 4.26 15.46 -9.16
C GLY A 47 5.14 14.47 -9.96
N LEU A 48 5.95 14.98 -10.90
CA LEU A 48 6.94 14.17 -11.61
C LEU A 48 7.94 13.54 -10.63
N ALA A 49 8.48 14.30 -9.70
CA ALA A 49 9.43 13.78 -8.72
C ALA A 49 8.82 12.77 -7.73
N VAL A 50 7.57 13.00 -7.31
CA VAL A 50 6.90 12.14 -6.30
C VAL A 50 6.39 10.83 -6.89
N PHE A 51 5.72 10.89 -8.05
CA PHE A 51 5.05 9.72 -8.63
C PHE A 51 5.87 9.00 -9.70
N SER A 52 6.98 9.59 -10.17
CA SER A 52 7.82 8.97 -11.19
C SER A 52 9.18 8.53 -10.65
N SER A 53 9.49 8.78 -9.39
CA SER A 53 10.78 8.38 -8.80
C SER A 53 11.01 6.87 -8.90
N ASP A 54 9.97 6.07 -8.73
CA ASP A 54 10.03 4.62 -8.87
C ASP A 54 10.34 4.22 -10.32
N ALA A 55 9.51 4.66 -11.28
CA ALA A 55 9.75 4.36 -12.70
C ALA A 55 11.14 4.84 -13.17
N MET A 56 11.56 6.07 -12.77
CA MET A 56 12.87 6.62 -13.16
C MET A 56 14.05 5.88 -12.52
N SER A 57 13.89 5.41 -11.28
CA SER A 57 14.96 4.66 -10.59
C SER A 57 15.16 3.27 -11.18
N SER A 58 14.14 2.70 -11.82
CA SER A 58 14.19 1.35 -12.39
C SER A 58 15.21 1.20 -13.52
N VAL A 59 15.65 2.31 -14.15
CA VAL A 59 16.77 2.28 -15.11
C VAL A 59 18.10 1.82 -14.48
N ALA A 60 18.24 1.93 -13.16
CA ALA A 60 19.44 1.53 -12.46
C ALA A 60 19.57 0.01 -12.27
N TYR A 61 18.44 -0.72 -12.26
CA TYR A 61 18.47 -2.19 -12.11
C TYR A 61 17.90 -2.94 -13.33
N GLY A 62 16.97 -2.36 -14.09
CA GLY A 62 16.35 -3.04 -15.24
C GLY A 62 17.34 -3.56 -16.28
N PRO A 63 18.28 -2.74 -16.80
CA PRO A 63 19.33 -3.21 -17.70
C PRO A 63 20.20 -4.29 -17.07
N GLN A 64 20.55 -4.16 -15.79
CA GLN A 64 21.36 -5.15 -15.07
C GLN A 64 20.65 -6.50 -14.99
N GLU A 65 19.38 -6.52 -14.62
CA GLU A 65 18.60 -7.75 -14.49
C GLU A 65 18.37 -8.45 -15.83
N MET A 66 18.19 -7.69 -16.91
CA MET A 66 18.13 -8.22 -18.26
C MET A 66 19.47 -8.85 -18.67
N MET A 67 20.57 -8.11 -18.49
CA MET A 67 21.91 -8.57 -18.86
C MET A 67 22.36 -9.75 -17.98
N LEU A 68 21.94 -9.84 -16.70
CA LEU A 68 22.21 -10.97 -15.82
C LEU A 68 21.66 -12.28 -16.39
N ILE A 69 20.47 -12.25 -16.96
CA ILE A 69 19.89 -13.44 -17.61
C ILE A 69 20.61 -13.80 -18.90
N LEU A 70 20.96 -12.81 -19.72
CA LEU A 70 21.72 -13.05 -20.95
C LEU A 70 23.11 -13.61 -20.66
N ALA A 71 23.73 -13.21 -19.55
CA ALA A 71 25.03 -13.67 -19.13
C ALA A 71 25.10 -15.19 -18.89
N PHE A 72 23.97 -15.86 -18.59
CA PHE A 72 23.91 -17.34 -18.54
C PHE A 72 24.25 -18.00 -19.89
N ALA A 73 24.10 -17.29 -21.02
CA ALA A 73 24.57 -17.76 -22.32
C ALA A 73 26.01 -17.28 -22.66
N GLY A 74 26.70 -16.69 -21.67
CA GLY A 74 28.04 -16.14 -21.82
C GLY A 74 28.05 -14.66 -22.24
N ALA A 75 29.22 -14.01 -22.10
CA ALA A 75 29.38 -12.58 -22.40
C ALA A 75 29.00 -12.21 -23.86
N GLY A 76 29.19 -13.15 -24.80
CA GLY A 76 28.80 -12.96 -26.21
C GLY A 76 27.31 -12.75 -26.44
N ALA A 77 26.44 -13.19 -25.53
CA ALA A 77 24.99 -12.99 -25.66
C ALA A 77 24.53 -11.60 -25.20
N LEU A 78 25.37 -10.81 -24.53
CA LEU A 78 24.99 -9.50 -23.98
C LEU A 78 24.59 -8.48 -25.05
N HIS A 79 25.04 -8.63 -26.32
CA HIS A 79 24.62 -7.77 -27.42
C HIS A 79 23.10 -7.84 -27.68
N LEU A 80 22.44 -8.96 -27.33
CA LEU A 80 20.99 -9.13 -27.43
C LEU A 80 20.21 -8.21 -26.48
N ALA A 81 20.87 -7.57 -25.52
CA ALA A 81 20.25 -6.55 -24.68
C ALA A 81 19.69 -5.39 -25.51
N LEU A 82 20.32 -5.05 -26.67
CA LEU A 82 19.87 -3.97 -27.52
C LEU A 82 18.48 -4.23 -28.16
N PRO A 83 18.25 -5.31 -28.92
CA PRO A 83 16.91 -5.59 -29.45
C PRO A 83 15.87 -5.79 -28.34
N ILE A 84 16.25 -6.35 -27.20
CA ILE A 84 15.34 -6.53 -26.07
C ILE A 84 14.93 -5.19 -25.49
N VAL A 85 15.83 -4.25 -25.28
CA VAL A 85 15.49 -2.93 -24.72
C VAL A 85 14.61 -2.11 -25.68
N PHE A 86 14.76 -2.27 -27.01
CA PHE A 86 13.83 -1.66 -27.98
C PHE A 86 12.42 -2.25 -27.85
N ALA A 87 12.30 -3.58 -27.66
CA ALA A 87 11.00 -4.20 -27.40
C ALA A 87 10.36 -3.71 -26.09
N ILE A 88 11.17 -3.51 -25.04
CA ILE A 88 10.73 -2.92 -23.77
C ILE A 88 10.28 -1.47 -23.97
N ALA A 89 11.01 -0.66 -24.73
CA ALA A 89 10.63 0.72 -25.04
C ALA A 89 9.33 0.79 -25.84
N ALA A 90 9.10 -0.14 -26.78
CA ALA A 90 7.82 -0.25 -27.49
C ALA A 90 6.65 -0.58 -26.54
N LEU A 91 6.86 -1.49 -25.58
CA LEU A 91 5.88 -1.79 -24.56
C LEU A 91 5.60 -0.56 -23.66
N LEU A 92 6.64 0.21 -23.30
CA LEU A 92 6.50 1.47 -22.55
C LEU A 92 5.58 2.45 -23.29
N LEU A 93 5.73 2.60 -24.60
CA LEU A 93 4.86 3.48 -25.39
C LEU A 93 3.39 3.02 -25.36
N ILE A 94 3.14 1.71 -25.50
CA ILE A 94 1.79 1.15 -25.41
C ILE A 94 1.18 1.44 -24.04
N LEU A 95 1.92 1.18 -22.96
CA LEU A 95 1.51 1.46 -21.58
C LEU A 95 1.20 2.95 -21.40
N THR A 96 2.08 3.83 -21.87
CA THR A 96 1.90 5.29 -21.77
C THR A 96 0.60 5.76 -22.40
N PHE A 97 0.32 5.34 -23.63
CA PHE A 97 -0.92 5.73 -24.32
C PHE A 97 -2.17 5.12 -23.67
N SER A 98 -2.07 3.92 -23.11
CA SER A 98 -3.16 3.29 -22.37
C SER A 98 -3.45 4.03 -21.06
N TYR A 99 -2.43 4.31 -20.24
CA TYR A 99 -2.60 5.01 -18.97
C TYR A 99 -2.96 6.49 -19.12
N GLU A 100 -2.55 7.15 -20.19
CA GLU A 100 -2.99 8.51 -20.51
C GLU A 100 -4.51 8.55 -20.68
N GLN A 101 -5.08 7.57 -21.40
CA GLN A 101 -6.53 7.44 -21.53
C GLN A 101 -7.21 7.13 -20.20
N THR A 102 -6.59 6.29 -19.37
CA THR A 102 -7.11 5.97 -18.03
C THR A 102 -7.17 7.21 -17.14
N ILE A 103 -6.13 8.04 -17.13
CA ILE A 103 -6.06 9.31 -16.40
C ILE A 103 -7.21 10.25 -16.77
N HIS A 104 -7.55 10.34 -18.05
CA HIS A 104 -8.65 11.19 -18.50
C HIS A 104 -10.03 10.58 -18.23
N ALA A 105 -10.14 9.26 -18.27
CA ALA A 105 -11.39 8.55 -18.04
C ALA A 105 -11.78 8.47 -16.54
N TYR A 106 -10.78 8.48 -15.63
CA TYR A 106 -10.95 8.30 -14.18
C TYR A 106 -10.27 9.43 -13.38
N PRO A 107 -10.78 10.67 -13.43
CA PRO A 107 -10.16 11.81 -12.75
C PRO A 107 -10.16 11.71 -11.22
N GLY A 108 -10.94 10.79 -10.65
CA GLY A 108 -10.94 10.45 -9.22
C GLY A 108 -9.77 9.58 -8.76
N GLY A 109 -8.95 9.07 -9.70
CA GLY A 109 -7.84 8.16 -9.39
C GLY A 109 -8.29 6.72 -9.12
N GLY A 110 -7.43 5.93 -8.49
CA GLY A 110 -7.71 4.54 -8.10
C GLY A 110 -7.24 3.50 -9.13
N GLY A 111 -6.69 3.92 -10.26
CA GLY A 111 -5.97 3.10 -11.23
C GLY A 111 -6.66 1.80 -11.62
N ALA A 112 -5.88 0.72 -11.67
CA ALA A 112 -6.35 -0.60 -12.11
C ALA A 112 -7.52 -1.16 -11.30
N TYR A 113 -7.55 -0.88 -9.98
CA TYR A 113 -8.64 -1.34 -9.11
C TYR A 113 -10.00 -0.78 -9.54
N ILE A 114 -10.10 0.55 -9.67
CA ILE A 114 -11.35 1.23 -10.04
C ILE A 114 -11.77 0.86 -11.46
N VAL A 115 -10.81 0.84 -12.40
CA VAL A 115 -11.07 0.44 -13.79
C VAL A 115 -11.61 -0.98 -13.88
N ALA A 116 -11.03 -1.92 -13.14
CA ALA A 116 -11.49 -3.30 -13.10
C ALA A 116 -12.87 -3.42 -12.45
N ARG A 117 -13.13 -2.70 -11.34
CA ARG A 117 -14.42 -2.68 -10.65
C ARG A 117 -15.54 -2.24 -11.57
N ASP A 118 -15.38 -1.10 -12.22
CA ASP A 118 -16.43 -0.50 -13.05
C ASP A 118 -16.68 -1.28 -14.36
N ASN A 119 -15.66 -1.93 -14.90
CA ASN A 119 -15.79 -2.56 -16.22
C ASN A 119 -15.79 -4.09 -16.20
N LEU A 120 -15.09 -4.75 -15.27
CA LEU A 120 -14.93 -6.19 -15.23
C LEU A 120 -15.71 -6.85 -14.09
N GLY A 121 -16.04 -6.09 -13.03
CA GLY A 121 -16.77 -6.55 -11.86
C GLY A 121 -15.89 -6.74 -10.61
N GLU A 122 -16.50 -7.23 -9.53
CA GLU A 122 -15.88 -7.28 -8.20
C GLU A 122 -14.66 -8.21 -8.14
N LEU A 123 -14.75 -9.43 -8.67
CA LEU A 123 -13.65 -10.40 -8.58
C LEU A 123 -12.37 -9.91 -9.30
N PRO A 124 -12.40 -9.43 -10.56
CA PRO A 124 -11.23 -8.82 -11.19
C PRO A 124 -10.72 -7.58 -10.46
N ALA A 125 -11.62 -6.77 -9.88
CA ALA A 125 -11.23 -5.61 -9.09
C ALA A 125 -10.43 -6.01 -7.84
N GLN A 126 -10.93 -6.98 -7.06
CA GLN A 126 -10.22 -7.45 -5.89
C GLN A 126 -8.90 -8.14 -6.25
N THR A 127 -8.84 -8.81 -7.39
CA THR A 127 -7.60 -9.41 -7.92
C THR A 127 -6.58 -8.31 -8.29
N ALA A 128 -7.00 -7.25 -8.98
CA ALA A 128 -6.15 -6.10 -9.29
C ALA A 128 -5.67 -5.39 -8.01
N GLY A 129 -6.55 -5.25 -7.03
CA GLY A 129 -6.22 -4.64 -5.75
C GLY A 129 -5.24 -5.46 -4.92
N ALA A 130 -5.42 -6.78 -4.83
CA ALA A 130 -4.49 -7.69 -4.16
C ALA A 130 -3.11 -7.65 -4.83
N ALA A 131 -3.09 -7.66 -6.18
CA ALA A 131 -1.87 -7.57 -6.96
C ALA A 131 -1.12 -6.25 -6.69
N LEU A 132 -1.81 -5.10 -6.74
CA LEU A 132 -1.23 -3.78 -6.47
C LEU A 132 -0.74 -3.62 -5.03
N LEU A 133 -1.50 -4.08 -4.02
CA LEU A 133 -1.07 -4.02 -2.63
C LEU A 133 0.20 -4.85 -2.40
N THR A 134 0.27 -6.04 -2.99
CA THR A 134 1.49 -6.87 -2.94
C THR A 134 2.65 -6.20 -3.66
N ASP A 135 2.39 -5.60 -4.82
CA ASP A 135 3.38 -4.89 -5.61
C ASP A 135 4.00 -3.72 -4.84
N TYR A 136 3.21 -2.87 -4.22
CA TYR A 136 3.73 -1.74 -3.43
C TYR A 136 4.62 -2.18 -2.26
N ILE A 137 4.31 -3.30 -1.61
CA ILE A 137 5.16 -3.85 -0.55
C ILE A 137 6.51 -4.30 -1.14
N LEU A 138 6.48 -4.97 -2.28
CA LEU A 138 7.67 -5.45 -2.96
C LEU A 138 8.48 -4.31 -3.59
N THR A 139 7.82 -3.26 -4.10
CA THR A 139 8.46 -2.02 -4.57
C THR A 139 9.33 -1.41 -3.48
N VAL A 140 8.82 -1.27 -2.26
CA VAL A 140 9.63 -0.76 -1.14
C VAL A 140 10.84 -1.67 -0.89
N ALA A 141 10.63 -2.98 -0.81
CA ALA A 141 11.70 -3.93 -0.51
C ALA A 141 12.78 -3.96 -1.60
N VAL A 142 12.39 -3.99 -2.88
CA VAL A 142 13.30 -4.03 -4.04
C VAL A 142 14.05 -2.71 -4.19
N SER A 143 13.35 -1.58 -4.17
CA SER A 143 13.96 -0.26 -4.37
C SER A 143 14.96 0.09 -3.28
N ILE A 144 14.61 -0.14 -2.01
CA ILE A 144 15.54 0.07 -0.89
C ILE A 144 16.74 -0.89 -0.97
N SER A 145 16.51 -2.17 -1.25
CA SER A 145 17.60 -3.14 -1.41
C SER A 145 18.52 -2.78 -2.57
N SER A 146 17.98 -2.30 -3.71
CA SER A 146 18.74 -1.83 -4.86
C SER A 146 19.58 -0.59 -4.52
N GLY A 147 19.02 0.36 -3.76
CA GLY A 147 19.75 1.54 -3.28
C GLY A 147 20.91 1.16 -2.37
N VAL A 148 20.70 0.21 -1.46
CA VAL A 148 21.76 -0.32 -0.59
C VAL A 148 22.82 -1.08 -1.40
N ALA A 149 22.44 -1.82 -2.45
CA ALA A 149 23.41 -2.48 -3.33
C ALA A 149 24.32 -1.49 -4.06
N GLN A 150 23.79 -0.32 -4.50
CA GLN A 150 24.61 0.76 -5.05
C GLN A 150 25.61 1.30 -4.01
N LEU A 151 25.13 1.52 -2.78
CA LEU A 151 25.97 2.00 -1.68
C LEU A 151 27.10 1.00 -1.35
N VAL A 152 26.78 -0.29 -1.30
CA VAL A 152 27.74 -1.39 -1.08
C VAL A 152 28.75 -1.48 -2.22
N SER A 153 28.32 -1.23 -3.47
CA SER A 153 29.24 -1.21 -4.64
C SER A 153 30.31 -0.12 -4.51
N ALA A 154 29.97 1.02 -3.89
CA ALA A 154 30.92 2.09 -3.61
C ALA A 154 31.76 1.83 -2.35
N TYR A 155 31.12 1.26 -1.32
CA TYR A 155 31.69 1.01 0.01
C TYR A 155 31.51 -0.44 0.44
N PRO A 156 32.33 -1.41 -0.04
CA PRO A 156 32.16 -2.85 0.23
C PRO A 156 32.13 -3.23 1.72
N LEU A 157 32.71 -2.42 2.60
CA LEU A 157 32.71 -2.61 4.06
C LEU A 157 31.28 -2.60 4.65
N LEU A 158 30.29 -2.03 3.95
CA LEU A 158 28.89 -2.00 4.39
C LEU A 158 28.13 -3.29 4.08
N PHE A 159 28.69 -4.22 3.32
CA PHE A 159 28.02 -5.47 2.94
C PHE A 159 27.44 -6.27 4.13
N PRO A 160 28.14 -6.47 5.26
CA PRO A 160 27.60 -7.19 6.43
C PRO A 160 26.41 -6.48 7.07
N TYR A 161 26.30 -5.16 6.91
CA TYR A 161 25.27 -4.32 7.53
C TYR A 161 24.12 -3.98 6.60
N ARG A 162 24.10 -4.52 5.37
CA ARG A 162 23.14 -4.16 4.32
C ARG A 162 21.68 -4.23 4.76
N VAL A 163 21.30 -5.25 5.59
CA VAL A 163 19.93 -5.42 6.08
C VAL A 163 19.55 -4.29 7.03
N TRP A 164 20.42 -3.96 7.98
CA TRP A 164 20.18 -2.90 8.95
C TRP A 164 20.11 -1.52 8.30
N VAL A 165 20.96 -1.27 7.31
CA VAL A 165 20.91 -0.05 6.51
C VAL A 165 19.59 0.04 5.76
N ALA A 166 19.15 -1.05 5.12
CA ALA A 166 17.89 -1.09 4.40
C ALA A 166 16.67 -0.84 5.32
N VAL A 167 16.59 -1.51 6.46
CA VAL A 167 15.51 -1.29 7.44
C VAL A 167 15.52 0.15 7.96
N SER A 168 16.69 0.71 8.26
CA SER A 168 16.81 2.11 8.71
C SER A 168 16.27 3.09 7.65
N MET A 169 16.52 2.83 6.35
CA MET A 169 16.01 3.66 5.26
C MET A 169 14.48 3.52 5.11
N ILE A 170 13.91 2.32 5.26
CA ILE A 170 12.45 2.13 5.28
C ILE A 170 11.82 2.95 6.40
N LEU A 171 12.39 2.90 7.62
CA LEU A 171 11.88 3.66 8.77
C LEU A 171 12.01 5.18 8.54
N LEU A 172 13.09 5.64 7.93
CA LEU A 172 13.27 7.04 7.57
C LEU A 172 12.19 7.52 6.59
N ILE A 173 11.96 6.78 5.51
CA ILE A 173 10.93 7.11 4.51
C ILE A 173 9.52 7.05 5.14
N MET A 174 9.25 6.08 6.01
CA MET A 174 8.01 6.03 6.79
C MET A 174 7.77 7.33 7.57
N VAL A 175 8.76 7.79 8.34
CA VAL A 175 8.65 9.03 9.14
C VAL A 175 8.40 10.24 8.25
N ILE A 176 9.11 10.36 7.11
CA ILE A 176 8.92 11.45 6.15
C ILE A 176 7.47 11.44 5.60
N ASN A 177 6.94 10.27 5.24
CA ASN A 177 5.57 10.17 4.71
C ASN A 177 4.49 10.43 5.77
N LEU A 178 4.73 10.10 7.03
CA LEU A 178 3.83 10.45 8.14
C LEU A 178 3.72 11.96 8.37
N ARG A 179 4.67 12.78 7.90
CA ARG A 179 4.61 14.26 7.96
C ARG A 179 3.63 14.88 6.98
N GLY A 180 3.28 14.19 5.91
CA GLY A 180 2.30 14.64 4.93
C GLY A 180 2.83 14.77 3.50
N VAL A 181 1.93 14.68 2.54
CA VAL A 181 2.25 14.61 1.09
C VAL A 181 2.99 15.86 0.58
N LYS A 182 2.64 17.06 1.07
CA LYS A 182 3.26 18.30 0.59
C LYS A 182 4.71 18.45 1.06
N GLU A 183 4.99 18.13 2.31
CA GLU A 183 6.33 18.18 2.87
C GLU A 183 7.23 17.10 2.25
N SER A 184 6.71 15.88 2.06
CA SER A 184 7.43 14.82 1.40
C SER A 184 7.74 15.18 -0.06
N GLY A 185 6.78 15.75 -0.81
CA GLY A 185 6.95 16.08 -2.22
C GLY A 185 8.11 17.03 -2.49
N PHE A 186 8.31 18.06 -1.69
CA PHE A 186 9.45 18.96 -1.83
C PHE A 186 10.79 18.27 -1.49
N THR A 187 10.80 17.46 -0.43
CA THR A 187 11.98 16.69 0.00
C THR A 187 12.47 15.75 -1.10
N PHE A 188 11.55 15.14 -1.85
CA PHE A 188 11.88 14.18 -2.90
C PHE A 188 12.19 14.81 -4.26
N ALA A 189 11.75 16.05 -4.51
CA ALA A 189 11.97 16.70 -5.80
C ALA A 189 13.45 16.96 -6.08
N ILE A 190 14.19 17.46 -5.10
CA ILE A 190 15.61 17.83 -5.28
C ILE A 190 16.47 16.62 -5.68
N PRO A 191 16.46 15.48 -4.95
CA PRO A 191 17.25 14.31 -5.31
C PRO A 191 16.84 13.69 -6.65
N THR A 192 15.54 13.69 -6.98
CA THR A 192 15.06 13.16 -8.26
C THR A 192 15.65 13.94 -9.43
N TYR A 193 15.57 15.27 -9.40
CA TYR A 193 16.15 16.09 -10.47
C TYR A 193 17.66 16.05 -10.48
N PHE A 194 18.31 15.96 -9.33
CA PHE A 194 19.75 15.77 -9.25
C PHE A 194 20.20 14.47 -9.93
N PHE A 195 19.51 13.36 -9.68
CA PHE A 195 19.75 12.10 -10.39
C PHE A 195 19.56 12.24 -11.90
N LEU A 196 18.46 12.85 -12.34
CA LEU A 196 18.17 13.02 -13.77
C LEU A 196 19.27 13.81 -14.47
N VAL A 197 19.68 14.94 -13.90
CA VAL A 197 20.74 15.80 -14.48
C VAL A 197 22.06 15.01 -14.60
N LEU A 198 22.48 14.32 -13.55
CA LEU A 198 23.73 13.56 -13.56
C LEU A 198 23.68 12.37 -14.52
N MET A 199 22.56 11.65 -14.56
CA MET A 199 22.42 10.48 -15.41
C MET A 199 22.34 10.88 -16.90
N PHE A 200 21.57 11.93 -17.23
CA PHE A 200 21.59 12.46 -18.61
C PHE A 200 22.95 13.00 -19.00
N ALA A 201 23.64 13.73 -18.13
CA ALA A 201 25.01 14.18 -18.38
C ALA A 201 25.94 12.99 -18.65
N THR A 202 25.83 11.91 -17.86
CA THR A 202 26.61 10.69 -18.06
C THR A 202 26.31 10.03 -19.40
N VAL A 203 25.02 9.87 -19.75
CA VAL A 203 24.61 9.26 -21.02
C VAL A 203 25.05 10.11 -22.21
N ILE A 204 24.84 11.43 -22.16
CA ILE A 204 25.25 12.35 -23.24
C ILE A 204 26.77 12.33 -23.40
N PHE A 205 27.52 12.42 -22.31
CA PHE A 205 28.98 12.38 -22.36
C PHE A 205 29.51 11.01 -22.84
N GLY A 206 28.83 9.91 -22.45
CA GLY A 206 29.08 8.57 -22.98
C GLY A 206 28.89 8.49 -24.49
N PHE A 207 27.80 9.06 -25.04
CA PHE A 207 27.58 9.13 -26.48
C PHE A 207 28.63 10.00 -27.19
N ILE A 208 29.00 11.16 -26.62
CA ILE A 208 30.10 11.98 -27.17
C ILE A 208 31.37 11.15 -27.27
N ARG A 209 31.75 10.42 -26.22
CA ARG A 209 32.93 9.55 -26.21
C ARG A 209 32.81 8.39 -27.21
N TYR A 210 31.61 7.83 -27.37
CA TYR A 210 31.36 6.79 -28.37
C TYR A 210 31.59 7.30 -29.79
N PHE A 211 30.98 8.44 -30.17
CA PHE A 211 31.13 9.01 -31.53
C PHE A 211 32.52 9.56 -31.79
N THR A 212 33.27 9.94 -30.76
CA THR A 212 34.68 10.35 -30.90
C THR A 212 35.69 9.20 -30.83
N GLY A 213 35.20 7.95 -30.69
CA GLY A 213 36.05 6.76 -30.58
C GLY A 213 36.82 6.60 -29.25
N ASN A 214 36.44 7.39 -28.23
CA ASN A 214 37.14 7.45 -26.93
C ASN A 214 36.33 6.83 -25.79
N LEU A 215 35.30 5.97 -26.07
CA LEU A 215 34.44 5.42 -25.05
C LEU A 215 35.18 4.54 -24.02
N GLY A 216 36.17 3.76 -24.50
CA GLY A 216 36.90 2.79 -23.67
C GLY A 216 36.05 1.55 -23.32
N VAL A 217 36.66 0.64 -22.59
CA VAL A 217 36.03 -0.60 -22.07
C VAL A 217 36.22 -0.67 -20.57
N VAL A 218 35.40 -1.48 -19.91
CA VAL A 218 35.45 -1.65 -18.45
C VAL A 218 36.80 -2.26 -18.07
N VAL A 219 37.59 -1.52 -17.28
CA VAL A 219 38.90 -2.00 -16.74
C VAL A 219 38.60 -2.87 -15.52
N ASN A 220 39.23 -4.04 -15.43
CA ASN A 220 39.01 -5.03 -14.37
C ASN A 220 37.49 -5.31 -14.15
N PRO A 221 36.80 -5.92 -15.13
CA PRO A 221 35.40 -6.22 -15.00
C PRO A 221 35.17 -7.22 -13.85
N PRO A 222 34.10 -7.09 -13.08
CA PRO A 222 33.80 -8.03 -12.02
C PRO A 222 33.48 -9.42 -12.60
N SER A 223 33.65 -10.47 -11.79
CA SER A 223 33.24 -11.82 -12.20
C SER A 223 31.68 -11.87 -12.26
N MET A 224 31.17 -12.53 -13.29
CA MET A 224 29.73 -12.73 -13.44
C MET A 224 29.13 -13.72 -12.42
N GLY A 225 29.97 -14.48 -11.71
CA GLY A 225 29.52 -15.50 -10.73
C GLY A 225 28.68 -16.61 -11.36
N ILE A 226 28.91 -16.91 -12.64
CA ILE A 226 28.18 -17.94 -13.39
C ILE A 226 29.07 -19.16 -13.55
N ASP A 227 28.71 -20.23 -12.85
CA ASP A 227 29.47 -21.49 -12.86
C ASP A 227 29.16 -22.37 -14.08
N TYR A 228 28.02 -22.14 -14.74
CA TYR A 228 27.55 -22.97 -15.85
C TYR A 228 26.94 -22.14 -16.98
N ILE A 229 27.51 -22.25 -18.19
CA ILE A 229 27.00 -21.58 -19.40
C ILE A 229 25.89 -22.44 -20.01
N GLN A 230 24.72 -21.83 -20.22
CA GLN A 230 23.56 -22.45 -20.88
C GLN A 230 23.56 -22.11 -22.38
N PRO A 231 23.03 -22.99 -23.24
CA PRO A 231 22.85 -22.65 -24.64
C PRO A 231 21.86 -21.50 -24.80
N LEU A 232 22.17 -20.59 -25.72
CA LEU A 232 21.26 -19.50 -26.08
C LEU A 232 19.97 -20.08 -26.67
N SER A 233 18.85 -19.87 -26.01
CA SER A 233 17.54 -20.36 -26.40
C SER A 233 16.51 -19.22 -26.44
N ILE A 234 15.42 -19.39 -27.19
CA ILE A 234 14.30 -18.45 -27.18
C ILE A 234 13.75 -18.26 -25.76
N PHE A 235 13.73 -19.35 -24.96
CA PHE A 235 13.31 -19.28 -23.56
C PHE A 235 14.20 -18.32 -22.73
N LEU A 236 15.52 -18.36 -22.93
CA LEU A 236 16.45 -17.49 -22.23
C LEU A 236 16.27 -16.02 -22.67
N ILE A 237 16.03 -15.78 -23.97
CA ILE A 237 15.76 -14.43 -24.50
C ILE A 237 14.44 -13.88 -23.91
N LEU A 238 13.38 -14.68 -23.89
CA LEU A 238 12.10 -14.30 -23.28
C LEU A 238 12.25 -14.05 -21.76
N ARG A 239 13.04 -14.85 -21.07
CA ARG A 239 13.37 -14.65 -19.67
C ARG A 239 14.14 -13.34 -19.45
N ALA A 240 15.08 -13.00 -20.30
CA ALA A 240 15.81 -11.74 -20.26
C ALA A 240 14.91 -10.55 -20.55
N PHE A 241 14.03 -10.66 -21.57
CA PHE A 241 13.02 -9.66 -21.87
C PHE A 241 12.10 -9.43 -20.65
N ALA A 242 11.54 -10.51 -20.08
CA ALA A 242 10.71 -10.41 -18.89
C ALA A 242 11.45 -9.69 -17.75
N ASN A 243 12.69 -10.08 -17.41
CA ASN A 243 13.47 -9.40 -16.38
C ASN A 243 13.67 -7.91 -16.68
N GLY A 244 13.98 -7.56 -17.94
CA GLY A 244 14.15 -6.18 -18.37
C GLY A 244 12.87 -5.35 -18.25
N THR A 245 11.67 -5.96 -18.42
CA THR A 245 10.39 -5.25 -18.26
C THR A 245 10.09 -4.82 -16.82
N THR A 246 10.85 -5.27 -15.82
CA THR A 246 10.81 -4.72 -14.46
C THR A 246 11.19 -3.24 -14.42
N SER A 247 11.85 -2.72 -15.45
CA SER A 247 12.08 -1.28 -15.63
C SER A 247 10.82 -0.47 -15.96
N LEU A 248 9.69 -1.11 -16.24
CA LEU A 248 8.41 -0.45 -16.54
C LEU A 248 7.48 -0.34 -15.33
N THR A 249 7.88 -0.84 -14.17
CA THR A 249 7.13 -0.72 -12.93
C THR A 249 7.05 0.73 -12.48
N GLY A 250 5.98 1.11 -11.80
CA GLY A 250 5.73 2.48 -11.34
C GLY A 250 5.11 3.41 -12.39
N VAL A 251 4.89 2.97 -13.64
CA VAL A 251 4.21 3.76 -14.68
C VAL A 251 2.76 4.07 -14.28
N GLU A 252 2.10 3.17 -13.57
CA GLU A 252 0.73 3.32 -13.07
C GLU A 252 0.59 4.32 -11.91
N ALA A 253 1.67 4.64 -11.20
CA ALA A 253 1.62 5.47 -9.98
C ALA A 253 0.99 6.86 -10.24
N ILE A 254 1.22 7.45 -11.41
CA ILE A 254 0.60 8.72 -11.80
C ILE A 254 -0.92 8.58 -11.96
N SER A 255 -1.39 7.45 -12.51
CA SER A 255 -2.82 7.15 -12.65
C SER A 255 -3.50 6.90 -11.30
N ASN A 256 -2.81 6.25 -10.37
CA ASN A 256 -3.30 6.03 -9.01
C ASN A 256 -3.34 7.33 -8.20
N GLY A 257 -2.35 8.20 -8.39
CA GLY A 257 -2.12 9.43 -7.64
C GLY A 257 -2.78 10.70 -8.21
N ILE A 258 -3.69 10.63 -9.20
CA ILE A 258 -4.29 11.80 -9.89
C ILE A 258 -4.83 12.85 -8.89
N THR A 259 -5.47 12.41 -7.81
CA THR A 259 -6.10 13.29 -6.81
C THR A 259 -5.11 14.18 -6.05
N ALA A 260 -3.82 13.87 -6.09
CA ALA A 260 -2.79 14.70 -5.50
C ALA A 260 -2.37 15.88 -6.38
N PHE A 261 -2.70 15.88 -7.68
CA PHE A 261 -2.35 16.95 -8.59
C PHE A 261 -3.28 18.16 -8.44
N LYS A 262 -2.71 19.35 -8.69
CA LYS A 262 -3.50 20.60 -8.83
C LYS A 262 -4.41 20.52 -10.04
N GLU A 263 -5.54 21.25 -9.99
CA GLU A 263 -6.44 21.40 -11.13
C GLU A 263 -5.76 22.11 -12.31
N PRO A 264 -6.05 21.68 -13.55
CA PRO A 264 -6.85 20.52 -13.98
C PRO A 264 -6.08 19.21 -13.83
N ARG A 265 -6.52 18.33 -12.90
CA ARG A 265 -5.80 17.13 -12.45
C ARG A 265 -5.41 16.19 -13.59
N SER A 266 -6.38 15.77 -14.41
CA SER A 266 -6.13 14.80 -15.48
C SER A 266 -5.12 15.33 -16.52
N THR A 267 -5.22 16.61 -16.88
CA THR A 267 -4.27 17.22 -17.82
C THR A 267 -2.86 17.31 -17.23
N ASN A 268 -2.76 17.66 -15.95
CA ASN A 268 -1.47 17.76 -15.28
C ASN A 268 -0.83 16.37 -15.09
N ALA A 269 -1.61 15.37 -14.67
CA ALA A 269 -1.16 14.00 -14.53
C ALA A 269 -0.78 13.37 -15.88
N GLY A 270 -1.61 13.52 -16.91
CA GLY A 270 -1.34 12.99 -18.26
C GLY A 270 -0.04 13.55 -18.87
N ARG A 271 0.18 14.87 -18.78
CA ARG A 271 1.45 15.48 -19.22
C ARG A 271 2.65 14.97 -18.41
N THR A 272 2.49 14.78 -17.12
CA THR A 272 3.54 14.23 -16.25
C THR A 272 3.88 12.80 -16.66
N LEU A 273 2.89 11.97 -16.97
CA LEU A 273 3.09 10.60 -17.47
C LEU A 273 3.88 10.58 -18.79
N ILE A 274 3.54 11.44 -19.76
CA ILE A 274 4.25 11.50 -21.04
C ILE A 274 5.72 11.89 -20.83
N TRP A 275 5.99 12.92 -20.03
CA TRP A 275 7.36 13.32 -19.72
C TRP A 275 8.14 12.23 -18.99
N MET A 276 7.52 11.57 -18.02
CA MET A 276 8.13 10.42 -17.33
C MET A 276 8.54 9.34 -18.32
N SER A 277 7.64 8.97 -19.25
CA SER A 277 7.88 7.89 -20.21
C SER A 277 9.00 8.24 -21.21
N ILE A 278 9.09 9.51 -21.65
CA ILE A 278 10.18 9.98 -22.51
C ILE A 278 11.52 9.90 -21.75
N ILE A 279 11.57 10.35 -20.52
CA ILE A 279 12.76 10.32 -19.67
C ILE A 279 13.18 8.87 -19.43
N LEU A 280 12.26 8.03 -18.97
CA LEU A 280 12.51 6.61 -18.69
C LEU A 280 13.02 5.88 -19.94
N GLY A 281 12.33 6.01 -21.08
CA GLY A 281 12.71 5.35 -22.31
C GLY A 281 14.09 5.79 -22.83
N SER A 282 14.37 7.09 -22.80
CA SER A 282 15.67 7.62 -23.25
C SER A 282 16.84 7.17 -22.36
N LEU A 283 16.66 7.17 -21.05
CA LEU A 283 17.67 6.67 -20.11
C LEU A 283 17.88 5.15 -20.27
N LEU A 284 16.79 4.38 -20.36
CA LEU A 284 16.82 2.93 -20.51
C LEU A 284 17.60 2.53 -21.79
N LEU A 285 17.28 3.14 -22.91
CA LEU A 285 17.98 2.92 -24.17
C LEU A 285 19.43 3.37 -24.11
N GLY A 286 19.70 4.58 -23.59
CA GLY A 286 21.06 5.13 -23.52
C GLY A 286 21.98 4.33 -22.59
N ILE A 287 21.50 3.97 -21.41
CA ILE A 287 22.28 3.18 -20.44
C ILE A 287 22.55 1.79 -21.02
N THR A 288 21.55 1.11 -21.57
CA THR A 288 21.74 -0.23 -22.15
C THR A 288 22.70 -0.20 -23.33
N PHE A 289 22.56 0.78 -24.24
CA PHE A 289 23.44 0.94 -25.38
C PHE A 289 24.90 1.11 -24.94
N LEU A 290 25.16 2.06 -24.07
CA LEU A 290 26.52 2.32 -23.59
C LEU A 290 27.08 1.13 -22.80
N SER A 291 26.27 0.47 -21.96
CA SER A 291 26.70 -0.70 -21.16
C SER A 291 27.16 -1.87 -22.04
N VAL A 292 26.47 -2.12 -23.16
CA VAL A 292 26.89 -3.14 -24.12
C VAL A 292 28.21 -2.76 -24.78
N HIS A 293 28.39 -1.49 -25.18
CA HIS A 293 29.58 -1.05 -25.90
C HIS A 293 30.85 -0.91 -25.03
N ILE A 294 30.69 -0.65 -23.73
CA ILE A 294 31.81 -0.70 -22.79
C ILE A 294 32.13 -2.11 -22.30
N HIS A 295 31.42 -3.13 -22.76
CA HIS A 295 31.51 -4.52 -22.30
C HIS A 295 31.29 -4.68 -20.78
N ALA A 296 30.28 -4.00 -20.23
CA ALA A 296 29.91 -4.14 -18.82
C ALA A 296 29.41 -5.56 -18.52
N LEU A 297 29.79 -6.12 -17.41
CA LEU A 297 29.40 -7.46 -16.97
C LEU A 297 28.46 -7.37 -15.73
N PRO A 298 27.30 -8.00 -15.77
CA PRO A 298 26.40 -8.02 -14.62
C PRO A 298 27.02 -8.82 -13.46
N SER A 299 27.02 -8.25 -12.25
CA SER A 299 27.60 -8.85 -11.05
C SER A 299 26.86 -8.39 -9.79
N GLU A 300 26.89 -9.22 -8.74
CA GLU A 300 26.40 -8.82 -7.41
C GLU A 300 27.38 -7.89 -6.67
N SER A 301 28.65 -7.89 -7.05
CA SER A 301 29.69 -7.09 -6.39
C SER A 301 29.78 -5.66 -6.92
N GLU A 302 29.46 -5.41 -8.19
CA GLU A 302 29.48 -4.09 -8.80
C GLU A 302 28.36 -3.95 -9.84
N THR A 303 27.51 -2.95 -9.65
CA THR A 303 26.39 -2.70 -10.55
C THR A 303 26.84 -2.21 -11.94
N ILE A 304 25.98 -2.43 -12.96
CA ILE A 304 26.24 -1.94 -14.33
C ILE A 304 26.36 -0.42 -14.35
N ILE A 305 25.56 0.30 -13.58
CA ILE A 305 25.66 1.77 -13.46
C ILE A 305 27.04 2.18 -12.92
N SER A 306 27.55 1.48 -11.90
CA SER A 306 28.90 1.75 -11.35
C SER A 306 29.97 1.57 -12.42
N GLN A 307 29.94 0.45 -13.16
CA GLN A 307 30.85 0.17 -14.25
C GLN A 307 30.79 1.22 -15.37
N LEU A 308 29.56 1.62 -15.76
CA LEU A 308 29.29 2.64 -16.78
C LEU A 308 29.91 3.98 -16.37
N VAL A 309 29.61 4.45 -15.18
CA VAL A 309 30.04 5.76 -14.69
C VAL A 309 31.58 5.81 -14.54
N ARG A 310 32.17 4.76 -13.93
CA ARG A 310 33.65 4.75 -13.77
C ARG A 310 34.40 4.63 -15.09
N THR A 311 33.80 4.02 -16.12
CA THR A 311 34.42 3.92 -17.44
C THR A 311 34.29 5.25 -18.19
N ILE A 312 33.13 5.90 -18.15
CA ILE A 312 32.92 7.19 -18.81
C ILE A 312 33.75 8.31 -18.18
N TYR A 313 33.94 8.31 -16.88
CA TYR A 313 34.71 9.36 -16.17
C TYR A 313 36.16 8.96 -15.82
N ASN A 314 36.66 7.86 -16.40
CA ASN A 314 38.04 7.36 -16.24
C ASN A 314 38.44 7.09 -14.77
N GLY A 315 37.52 6.52 -13.97
CA GLY A 315 37.82 6.10 -12.61
C GLY A 315 36.77 6.49 -11.58
N ARG A 316 37.08 6.27 -10.30
CA ARG A 316 36.18 6.53 -9.15
C ARG A 316 36.42 7.92 -8.55
N GLY A 317 36.45 8.96 -9.40
CA GLY A 317 36.58 10.36 -8.97
C GLY A 317 35.27 11.00 -8.51
N LEU A 318 35.27 12.34 -8.41
CA LEU A 318 34.12 13.12 -7.92
C LEU A 318 32.83 12.81 -8.67
N PHE A 319 32.85 12.80 -10.00
CA PHE A 319 31.66 12.51 -10.82
C PHE A 319 31.11 11.10 -10.60
N TYR A 320 31.99 10.11 -10.33
CA TYR A 320 31.57 8.77 -9.93
C TYR A 320 30.82 8.81 -8.62
N ILE A 321 31.39 9.44 -7.58
CA ILE A 321 30.73 9.53 -6.26
C ILE A 321 29.38 10.25 -6.36
N LEU A 322 29.31 11.35 -7.10
CA LEU A 322 28.05 12.08 -7.29
C LEU A 322 26.98 11.22 -7.98
N ASN A 323 27.33 10.49 -9.07
CA ASN A 323 26.39 9.63 -9.77
C ASN A 323 25.92 8.46 -8.90
N ILE A 324 26.84 7.77 -8.21
CA ILE A 324 26.45 6.65 -7.33
C ILE A 324 25.61 7.14 -6.17
N SER A 325 25.96 8.29 -5.55
CA SER A 325 25.13 8.89 -4.50
C SER A 325 23.74 9.25 -5.00
N ALA A 326 23.64 9.89 -6.16
CA ALA A 326 22.36 10.25 -6.78
C ALA A 326 21.52 9.01 -7.09
N THR A 327 22.15 7.95 -7.65
CA THR A 327 21.48 6.69 -7.96
C THR A 327 21.03 5.96 -6.69
N THR A 328 21.84 5.95 -5.65
CA THR A 328 21.46 5.38 -4.34
C THR A 328 20.25 6.11 -3.76
N VAL A 329 20.30 7.45 -3.76
CA VAL A 329 19.22 8.25 -3.17
C VAL A 329 17.92 8.12 -3.96
N ILE A 330 17.95 8.13 -5.31
CA ILE A 330 16.73 7.96 -6.11
C ILE A 330 16.10 6.58 -5.90
N LEU A 331 16.91 5.52 -5.80
CA LEU A 331 16.43 4.17 -5.53
C LEU A 331 15.78 4.07 -4.14
N ILE A 332 16.37 4.66 -3.11
CA ILE A 332 15.77 4.72 -1.79
C ILE A 332 14.45 5.52 -1.84
N MET A 333 14.44 6.62 -2.59
CA MET A 333 13.27 7.49 -2.72
C MET A 333 12.16 6.89 -3.60
N ALA A 334 12.47 5.92 -4.46
CA ALA A 334 11.48 5.18 -5.24
C ALA A 334 10.43 4.51 -4.34
N ALA A 335 10.84 4.06 -3.15
CA ALA A 335 9.90 3.54 -2.16
C ALA A 335 8.79 4.54 -1.78
N ASN A 336 9.01 5.85 -1.95
CA ASN A 336 8.03 6.87 -1.61
C ASN A 336 6.73 6.78 -2.42
N THR A 337 6.79 6.36 -3.69
CA THR A 337 5.59 6.12 -4.51
C THR A 337 4.68 5.09 -3.87
N ALA A 338 5.24 3.98 -3.41
CA ALA A 338 4.49 2.96 -2.69
C ALA A 338 3.93 3.47 -1.35
N PHE A 339 4.69 4.29 -0.61
CA PHE A 339 4.20 4.95 0.62
C PHE A 339 3.10 5.97 0.37
N ALA A 340 3.00 6.53 -0.83
CA ALA A 340 1.89 7.40 -1.23
C ALA A 340 0.66 6.60 -1.68
N ASP A 341 0.83 5.53 -2.45
CA ASP A 341 -0.24 4.84 -3.15
C ASP A 341 -0.83 3.65 -2.37
N PHE A 342 -0.02 2.85 -1.67
CA PHE A 342 -0.50 1.73 -0.85
C PHE A 342 -1.56 2.15 0.19
N PRO A 343 -1.35 3.22 1.00
CA PRO A 343 -2.35 3.64 1.97
C PRO A 343 -3.64 4.16 1.32
N ARG A 344 -3.55 4.79 0.15
CA ARG A 344 -4.71 5.28 -0.61
C ARG A 344 -5.52 4.13 -1.18
N LEU A 345 -4.85 3.16 -1.80
CA LEU A 345 -5.51 1.97 -2.31
C LEU A 345 -6.15 1.17 -1.16
N GLY A 346 -5.43 0.99 -0.05
CA GLY A 346 -5.96 0.36 1.15
C GLY A 346 -7.20 1.07 1.70
N ALA A 347 -7.21 2.41 1.68
CA ALA A 347 -8.36 3.20 2.10
C ALA A 347 -9.55 3.07 1.13
N LEU A 348 -9.32 2.97 -0.19
CA LEU A 348 -10.37 2.69 -1.18
C LEU A 348 -11.01 1.32 -0.95
N HIS A 349 -10.19 0.27 -0.79
CA HIS A 349 -10.69 -1.08 -0.49
C HIS A 349 -11.45 -1.15 0.84
N ALA A 350 -10.98 -0.42 1.86
CA ALA A 350 -11.66 -0.34 3.15
C ALA A 350 -12.98 0.44 3.05
N GLY A 351 -13.03 1.48 2.21
CA GLY A 351 -14.26 2.22 1.89
C GLY A 351 -15.30 1.35 1.19
N ASP A 352 -14.87 0.49 0.27
CA ASP A 352 -15.71 -0.50 -0.42
C ASP A 352 -16.02 -1.74 0.47
N GLY A 353 -15.48 -1.78 1.71
CA GLY A 353 -15.75 -2.83 2.71
C GLY A 353 -14.97 -4.13 2.51
N PHE A 354 -13.88 -4.13 1.74
CA PHE A 354 -13.03 -5.30 1.49
C PHE A 354 -11.79 -5.36 2.41
N LEU A 355 -11.49 -4.27 3.11
CA LEU A 355 -10.44 -4.18 4.13
C LEU A 355 -11.00 -3.57 5.43
N PRO A 356 -10.28 -3.68 6.56
CA PRO A 356 -10.71 -3.09 7.82
C PRO A 356 -10.92 -1.56 7.70
N ARG A 357 -12.06 -1.07 8.17
CA ARG A 357 -12.46 0.35 8.09
C ARG A 357 -11.47 1.31 8.73
N GLN A 358 -10.64 0.84 9.66
CA GLN A 358 -9.57 1.63 10.28
C GLN A 358 -8.59 2.22 9.26
N LEU A 359 -8.42 1.58 8.10
CA LEU A 359 -7.56 2.08 7.02
C LEU A 359 -8.13 3.31 6.30
N THR A 360 -9.44 3.63 6.47
CA THR A 360 -10.03 4.86 5.93
C THR A 360 -9.74 6.09 6.77
N PHE A 361 -9.28 5.92 8.02
CA PHE A 361 -9.04 7.03 8.92
C PHE A 361 -7.71 7.73 8.63
N LYS A 362 -7.78 9.04 8.45
CA LYS A 362 -6.60 9.89 8.33
C LYS A 362 -6.09 10.27 9.71
N GLY A 363 -4.78 10.19 9.89
CA GLY A 363 -4.11 10.66 11.10
C GLY A 363 -4.06 12.20 11.19
N SER A 364 -3.40 12.71 12.22
CA SER A 364 -3.29 14.14 12.53
C SER A 364 -2.68 15.00 11.40
N ARG A 365 -1.96 14.40 10.47
CA ARG A 365 -1.34 15.07 9.30
C ARG A 365 -2.10 14.85 7.99
N LEU A 366 -3.37 14.43 8.07
CA LEU A 366 -4.26 14.14 6.93
C LEU A 366 -3.74 13.03 6.00
N VAL A 367 -2.88 12.14 6.51
CA VAL A 367 -2.40 10.94 5.82
C VAL A 367 -2.97 9.67 6.43
N TYR A 368 -3.08 8.60 5.65
CA TYR A 368 -3.53 7.28 6.12
C TYR A 368 -2.44 6.56 6.92
N SER A 369 -2.23 7.00 8.16
CA SER A 369 -1.11 6.59 9.01
C SER A 369 -1.04 5.09 9.24
N GLY A 370 -2.18 4.40 9.40
CA GLY A 370 -2.24 2.95 9.56
C GLY A 370 -1.65 2.20 8.37
N GLY A 371 -1.99 2.63 7.14
CA GLY A 371 -1.45 2.04 5.91
C GLY A 371 0.06 2.28 5.76
N ILE A 372 0.54 3.48 6.08
CA ILE A 372 1.98 3.81 6.02
C ILE A 372 2.78 2.91 6.96
N VAL A 373 2.33 2.74 8.21
CA VAL A 373 3.01 1.91 9.20
C VAL A 373 2.96 0.43 8.81
N ALA A 374 1.80 -0.07 8.35
CA ALA A 374 1.65 -1.45 7.89
C ALA A 374 2.62 -1.77 6.74
N LEU A 375 2.70 -0.88 5.74
CA LEU A 375 3.62 -1.02 4.62
C LEU A 375 5.08 -1.12 5.08
N ALA A 376 5.51 -0.21 5.96
CA ALA A 376 6.87 -0.18 6.49
C ALA A 376 7.23 -1.47 7.25
N LEU A 377 6.32 -1.98 8.08
CA LEU A 377 6.52 -3.21 8.83
C LEU A 377 6.65 -4.42 7.89
N ILE A 378 5.72 -4.60 6.96
CA ILE A 378 5.73 -5.75 6.06
C ILE A 378 6.96 -5.71 5.13
N ALA A 379 7.29 -4.54 4.56
CA ALA A 379 8.47 -4.37 3.72
C ALA A 379 9.77 -4.63 4.50
N SER A 380 9.86 -4.19 5.76
CA SER A 380 11.02 -4.48 6.61
C SER A 380 11.18 -5.97 6.88
N LEU A 381 10.08 -6.68 7.14
CA LEU A 381 10.10 -8.14 7.32
C LEU A 381 10.59 -8.87 6.06
N LEU A 382 10.16 -8.41 4.86
CA LEU A 382 10.64 -8.96 3.59
C LEU A 382 12.15 -8.71 3.41
N VAL A 383 12.62 -7.49 3.65
CA VAL A 383 14.04 -7.15 3.54
C VAL A 383 14.90 -7.99 4.48
N ILE A 384 14.44 -8.23 5.70
CA ILE A 384 15.12 -9.12 6.67
C ILE A 384 15.11 -10.56 6.16
N GLY A 385 13.95 -11.08 5.76
CA GLY A 385 13.79 -12.47 5.31
C GLY A 385 14.61 -12.79 4.06
N PHE A 386 14.68 -11.86 3.10
CA PHE A 386 15.45 -12.02 1.85
C PHE A 386 16.86 -11.41 1.91
N GLN A 387 17.31 -10.99 3.11
CA GLN A 387 18.66 -10.47 3.35
C GLN A 387 19.04 -9.29 2.43
N ALA A 388 18.08 -8.42 2.13
CA ALA A 388 18.21 -7.29 1.21
C ALA A 388 18.80 -7.69 -0.18
N SER A 389 18.49 -8.91 -0.65
CA SER A 389 18.94 -9.39 -1.97
C SER A 389 17.91 -9.04 -3.04
N VAL A 390 18.27 -8.15 -3.95
CA VAL A 390 17.45 -7.71 -5.08
C VAL A 390 17.07 -8.90 -5.96
N THR A 391 18.04 -9.75 -6.31
CA THR A 391 17.85 -10.92 -7.18
C THR A 391 16.83 -11.91 -6.63
N LYS A 392 16.71 -12.03 -5.29
CA LYS A 392 15.73 -12.91 -4.65
C LYS A 392 14.34 -12.26 -4.55
N LEU A 393 14.25 -10.93 -4.55
CA LEU A 393 12.98 -10.19 -4.46
C LEU A 393 12.31 -9.99 -5.81
N ILE A 394 13.06 -9.82 -6.90
CA ILE A 394 12.54 -9.56 -8.25
C ILE A 394 11.57 -10.63 -8.76
N PRO A 395 11.77 -11.95 -8.56
CA PRO A 395 10.81 -12.95 -9.00
C PRO A 395 9.41 -12.81 -8.42
N LEU A 396 9.30 -12.23 -7.22
CA LEU A 396 8.02 -11.98 -6.56
C LEU A 396 7.33 -10.73 -7.12
N TYR A 397 8.10 -9.74 -7.56
CA TYR A 397 7.66 -8.39 -7.86
C TYR A 397 6.82 -8.30 -9.15
N ALA A 398 7.30 -8.85 -10.26
CA ALA A 398 6.78 -8.54 -11.58
C ALA A 398 5.37 -9.12 -11.89
N ILE A 399 4.99 -10.24 -11.28
CA ILE A 399 3.68 -10.87 -11.56
C ILE A 399 2.52 -9.97 -11.15
N GLY A 400 2.60 -9.35 -9.96
CA GLY A 400 1.58 -8.44 -9.45
C GLY A 400 1.37 -7.24 -10.37
N VAL A 401 2.46 -6.60 -10.78
CA VAL A 401 2.45 -5.44 -11.69
C VAL A 401 1.75 -5.78 -13.01
N PHE A 402 2.23 -6.82 -13.71
CA PHE A 402 1.67 -7.17 -15.03
C PHE A 402 0.25 -7.72 -14.95
N LEU A 403 -0.15 -8.34 -13.84
CA LEU A 403 -1.54 -8.71 -13.58
C LEU A 403 -2.42 -7.45 -13.46
N SER A 404 -1.98 -6.45 -12.71
CA SER A 404 -2.72 -5.18 -12.57
C SER A 404 -2.81 -4.43 -13.90
N PHE A 405 -1.71 -4.38 -14.68
CA PHE A 405 -1.70 -3.79 -16.03
C PHE A 405 -2.69 -4.48 -16.96
N THR A 406 -2.67 -5.81 -16.99
CA THR A 406 -3.57 -6.61 -17.83
C THR A 406 -5.04 -6.35 -17.50
N LEU A 407 -5.39 -6.34 -16.20
CA LEU A 407 -6.76 -6.07 -15.75
C LEU A 407 -7.19 -4.63 -16.02
N SER A 408 -6.31 -3.65 -15.80
CA SER A 408 -6.57 -2.24 -16.11
C SER A 408 -6.85 -2.03 -17.60
N GLN A 409 -5.97 -2.54 -18.46
CA GLN A 409 -6.09 -2.35 -19.90
C GLN A 409 -7.27 -3.14 -20.49
N THR A 410 -7.55 -4.35 -19.98
CA THR A 410 -8.75 -5.11 -20.35
C THR A 410 -10.02 -4.35 -19.96
N GLY A 411 -10.06 -3.78 -18.77
CA GLY A 411 -11.15 -2.95 -18.29
C GLY A 411 -11.34 -1.70 -19.17
N MET A 412 -10.25 -1.01 -19.53
CA MET A 412 -10.30 0.14 -20.43
C MET A 412 -10.74 -0.22 -21.84
N ALA A 413 -10.28 -1.35 -22.40
CA ALA A 413 -10.74 -1.83 -23.70
C ALA A 413 -12.27 -2.06 -23.70
N LYS A 414 -12.79 -2.70 -22.63
CA LYS A 414 -14.23 -2.92 -22.45
C LYS A 414 -15.00 -1.60 -22.26
N ARG A 415 -14.42 -0.62 -21.53
CA ARG A 415 -14.99 0.72 -21.38
C ARG A 415 -15.17 1.42 -22.74
N TRP A 416 -14.13 1.41 -23.59
CA TRP A 416 -14.21 2.03 -24.90
C TRP A 416 -15.18 1.28 -25.82
N TRP A 417 -15.27 -0.03 -25.72
CA TRP A 417 -16.30 -0.80 -26.42
C TRP A 417 -17.71 -0.38 -25.98
N LYS A 418 -17.98 -0.23 -24.68
CA LYS A 418 -19.24 0.33 -24.17
C LYS A 418 -19.50 1.72 -24.75
N ALA A 419 -18.50 2.62 -24.67
CA ALA A 419 -18.61 4.00 -25.17
C ALA A 419 -18.98 4.09 -26.67
N GLY A 420 -18.50 3.14 -27.49
CA GLY A 420 -18.81 3.07 -28.91
C GLY A 420 -20.25 2.63 -29.24
N HIS A 421 -20.93 1.96 -28.33
CA HIS A 421 -22.28 1.43 -28.51
C HIS A 421 -23.38 2.29 -27.86
N LEU A 422 -23.01 3.39 -27.18
CA LEU A 422 -23.96 4.36 -26.63
C LEU A 422 -24.51 5.29 -27.72
N LYS A 423 -25.75 5.78 -27.54
CA LYS A 423 -26.28 6.91 -28.32
C LYS A 423 -25.61 8.21 -27.85
N LYS A 424 -25.62 9.25 -28.70
CA LYS A 424 -24.93 10.51 -28.39
C LYS A 424 -25.36 11.20 -27.10
N ASP A 425 -26.62 10.97 -26.68
CA ASP A 425 -27.22 11.59 -25.51
C ASP A 425 -27.36 10.61 -24.33
N GLU A 426 -26.79 9.42 -24.46
CA GLU A 426 -26.85 8.39 -23.45
C GLU A 426 -25.57 8.38 -22.60
N GLU A 427 -25.74 8.29 -21.29
CA GLU A 427 -24.63 8.23 -20.33
C GLU A 427 -24.83 7.02 -19.41
N ILE A 428 -23.75 6.28 -19.15
CA ILE A 428 -23.71 5.26 -18.10
C ILE A 428 -22.92 5.82 -16.92
N VAL A 429 -23.60 5.99 -15.78
CA VAL A 429 -22.96 6.41 -14.53
C VAL A 429 -22.41 5.18 -13.82
N GLU A 430 -21.08 5.10 -13.72
CA GLU A 430 -20.36 4.08 -12.96
C GLU A 430 -19.82 4.70 -11.67
N PRO A 431 -19.53 3.93 -10.60
CA PRO A 431 -19.08 4.49 -9.33
C PRO A 431 -17.83 5.38 -9.42
N GLY A 432 -16.91 5.08 -10.34
CA GLY A 432 -15.65 5.83 -10.53
C GLY A 432 -15.66 6.81 -11.70
N SER A 433 -16.66 6.77 -12.59
CA SER A 433 -16.63 7.57 -13.82
C SER A 433 -17.97 7.60 -14.55
N ILE A 434 -18.09 8.48 -15.53
CA ILE A 434 -19.23 8.55 -16.46
C ILE A 434 -18.75 8.10 -17.83
N VAL A 435 -19.45 7.14 -18.44
CA VAL A 435 -19.19 6.67 -19.81
C VAL A 435 -20.12 7.41 -20.75
N ARG A 436 -19.54 8.06 -21.74
CA ARG A 436 -20.26 8.79 -22.81
C ARG A 436 -19.85 8.27 -24.18
N PHE A 437 -20.66 8.52 -25.19
CA PHE A 437 -20.29 8.21 -26.57
C PHE A 437 -19.00 8.88 -27.00
N ASP A 438 -18.06 8.13 -27.57
CA ASP A 438 -16.78 8.63 -28.08
C ASP A 438 -16.55 8.14 -29.52
N LYS A 439 -16.36 9.07 -30.47
CA LYS A 439 -16.11 8.74 -31.89
C LYS A 439 -14.80 7.96 -32.08
N GLY A 440 -13.80 8.18 -31.26
CA GLY A 440 -12.48 7.53 -31.30
C GLY A 440 -12.41 6.19 -30.59
N TRP A 441 -13.53 5.62 -30.16
CA TRP A 441 -13.59 4.42 -29.32
C TRP A 441 -12.81 3.22 -29.89
N VAL A 442 -12.84 3.00 -31.22
CA VAL A 442 -12.15 1.87 -31.86
C VAL A 442 -10.64 1.97 -31.65
N HIS A 443 -10.05 3.14 -31.96
CA HIS A 443 -8.63 3.39 -31.79
C HIS A 443 -8.20 3.25 -30.33
N LYS A 444 -8.97 3.81 -29.41
CA LYS A 444 -8.72 3.72 -27.98
C LYS A 444 -8.86 2.30 -27.46
N MET A 445 -9.86 1.56 -27.93
CA MET A 445 -10.06 0.14 -27.60
C MET A 445 -8.89 -0.72 -28.09
N LEU A 446 -8.40 -0.48 -29.33
CA LEU A 446 -7.29 -1.23 -29.91
C LEU A 446 -5.98 -1.01 -29.14
N ILE A 447 -5.67 0.23 -28.73
CA ILE A 447 -4.48 0.54 -27.92
C ILE A 447 -4.53 -0.24 -26.60
N ASN A 448 -5.67 -0.20 -25.89
CA ASN A 448 -5.82 -0.89 -24.62
C ASN A 448 -5.88 -2.42 -24.80
N GLY A 449 -6.49 -2.91 -25.88
CA GLY A 449 -6.52 -4.34 -26.21
C GLY A 449 -5.14 -4.91 -26.51
N LEU A 450 -4.34 -4.18 -27.32
CA LEU A 450 -2.95 -4.54 -27.60
C LEU A 450 -2.11 -4.51 -26.31
N GLY A 451 -2.31 -3.50 -25.50
CA GLY A 451 -1.67 -3.39 -24.18
C GLY A 451 -2.01 -4.58 -23.27
N ALA A 452 -3.29 -4.92 -23.15
CA ALA A 452 -3.74 -6.07 -22.34
C ALA A 452 -3.11 -7.40 -22.81
N LEU A 453 -3.06 -7.61 -24.14
CA LEU A 453 -2.44 -8.80 -24.73
C LEU A 453 -0.93 -8.83 -24.43
N SER A 454 -0.23 -7.71 -24.61
CA SER A 454 1.21 -7.62 -24.40
C SER A 454 1.57 -7.84 -22.92
N THR A 455 0.84 -7.23 -22.00
CA THR A 455 1.08 -7.38 -20.56
C THR A 455 0.70 -8.77 -20.05
N ALA A 456 -0.36 -9.39 -20.58
CA ALA A 456 -0.72 -10.77 -20.29
C ALA A 456 0.37 -11.76 -20.77
N LEU A 457 0.95 -11.50 -21.95
CA LEU A 457 2.07 -12.29 -22.46
C LEU A 457 3.29 -12.19 -21.55
N VAL A 458 3.68 -10.97 -21.15
CA VAL A 458 4.80 -10.76 -20.22
C VAL A 458 4.53 -11.45 -18.87
N MET A 459 3.33 -11.28 -18.31
CA MET A 459 2.93 -11.95 -17.06
C MET A 459 3.08 -13.47 -17.18
N THR A 460 2.63 -14.05 -18.30
CA THR A 460 2.76 -15.49 -18.55
C THR A 460 4.22 -15.95 -18.64
N ILE A 461 5.06 -15.16 -19.33
CA ILE A 461 6.50 -15.42 -19.42
C ILE A 461 7.12 -15.42 -18.01
N PHE A 462 6.79 -14.43 -17.18
CA PHE A 462 7.24 -14.39 -15.78
C PHE A 462 6.77 -15.59 -14.98
N ALA A 463 5.48 -15.91 -15.04
CA ALA A 463 4.90 -17.02 -14.30
C ALA A 463 5.60 -18.35 -14.64
N VAL A 464 5.91 -18.58 -15.93
CA VAL A 464 6.59 -19.81 -16.37
C VAL A 464 8.08 -19.78 -16.03
N THR A 465 8.78 -18.68 -16.33
CA THR A 465 10.26 -18.63 -16.23
C THR A 465 10.76 -18.46 -14.80
N LYS A 466 9.98 -17.84 -13.93
CA LYS A 466 10.33 -17.51 -12.54
C LYS A 466 9.60 -18.33 -11.49
N PHE A 467 8.80 -19.31 -11.94
CA PHE A 467 8.02 -20.14 -11.01
C PHE A 467 8.90 -20.76 -9.91
N LYS A 468 9.99 -21.40 -10.31
CA LYS A 468 10.95 -22.05 -9.38
C LYS A 468 11.76 -21.04 -8.56
N ASP A 469 11.91 -19.82 -9.06
CA ASP A 469 12.68 -18.76 -8.40
C ASP A 469 11.85 -18.02 -7.32
N GLY A 470 10.59 -18.41 -7.07
CA GLY A 470 9.73 -17.84 -6.03
C GLY A 470 8.45 -17.17 -6.53
N ALA A 471 8.24 -17.03 -7.85
CA ALA A 471 7.03 -16.42 -8.41
C ALA A 471 5.73 -17.14 -8.00
N TRP A 472 5.80 -18.45 -7.69
CA TRP A 472 4.68 -19.26 -7.18
C TRP A 472 4.07 -18.67 -5.90
N VAL A 473 4.89 -17.97 -5.07
CA VAL A 473 4.40 -17.34 -3.82
C VAL A 473 3.32 -16.32 -4.14
N VAL A 474 3.55 -15.44 -5.12
CA VAL A 474 2.58 -14.39 -5.50
C VAL A 474 1.35 -14.99 -6.18
N ILE A 475 1.54 -16.07 -6.96
CA ILE A 475 0.44 -16.80 -7.61
C ILE A 475 -0.52 -17.40 -6.57
N ILE A 476 -0.01 -17.86 -5.42
CA ILE A 476 -0.82 -18.37 -4.30
C ILE A 476 -1.34 -17.23 -3.42
N LEU A 477 -0.49 -16.24 -3.14
CA LEU A 477 -0.83 -15.13 -2.24
C LEU A 477 -2.00 -14.29 -2.78
N THR A 478 -2.04 -14.02 -4.10
CA THR A 478 -3.11 -13.21 -4.70
C THR A 478 -4.49 -13.82 -4.49
N PRO A 479 -4.79 -15.09 -4.83
CA PRO A 479 -6.08 -15.71 -4.52
C PRO A 479 -6.39 -15.78 -3.02
N LEU A 480 -5.39 -15.98 -2.17
CA LEU A 480 -5.55 -15.99 -0.72
C LEU A 480 -6.02 -14.61 -0.23
N LEU A 481 -5.37 -13.52 -0.66
CA LEU A 481 -5.77 -12.15 -0.31
C LEU A 481 -7.18 -11.84 -0.82
N VAL A 482 -7.50 -12.21 -2.06
CA VAL A 482 -8.84 -12.05 -2.62
C VAL A 482 -9.89 -12.77 -1.77
N THR A 483 -9.60 -14.00 -1.32
CA THR A 483 -10.50 -14.75 -0.43
C THR A 483 -10.70 -14.02 0.90
N ILE A 484 -9.63 -13.48 1.49
CA ILE A 484 -9.70 -12.68 2.72
C ILE A 484 -10.55 -11.43 2.49
N PHE A 485 -10.37 -10.72 1.38
CA PHE A 485 -11.15 -9.52 1.05
C PHE A 485 -12.65 -9.82 0.96
N PHE A 486 -13.02 -10.88 0.25
CA PHE A 486 -14.43 -11.29 0.18
C PHE A 486 -15.00 -11.75 1.52
N SER A 487 -14.20 -12.41 2.37
CA SER A 487 -14.60 -12.80 3.72
C SER A 487 -14.90 -11.57 4.58
N ILE A 488 -14.04 -10.55 4.56
CA ILE A 488 -14.25 -9.27 5.26
C ILE A 488 -15.50 -8.57 4.72
N HIS A 489 -15.67 -8.53 3.41
CA HIS A 489 -16.82 -7.88 2.77
C HIS A 489 -18.12 -8.57 3.15
N HIS A 490 -18.15 -9.90 3.17
CA HIS A 490 -19.31 -10.68 3.61
C HIS A 490 -19.66 -10.38 5.08
N HIS A 491 -18.64 -10.33 5.94
CA HIS A 491 -18.82 -9.94 7.35
C HIS A 491 -19.47 -8.56 7.48
N TYR A 492 -18.95 -7.54 6.77
CA TYR A 492 -19.55 -6.20 6.82
C TYR A 492 -20.95 -6.12 6.22
N LYS A 493 -21.25 -6.86 5.15
CA LYS A 493 -22.60 -6.96 4.58
C LYS A 493 -23.59 -7.57 5.58
N ASN A 494 -23.19 -8.63 6.28
CA ASN A 494 -24.02 -9.26 7.29
C ASN A 494 -24.26 -8.33 8.48
N LEU A 495 -23.22 -7.65 8.95
CA LEU A 495 -23.33 -6.67 10.03
C LEU A 495 -24.25 -5.50 9.62
N ALA A 496 -24.11 -4.98 8.39
CA ALA A 496 -24.96 -3.91 7.88
C ALA A 496 -26.45 -4.33 7.83
N LYS A 497 -26.74 -5.58 7.41
CA LYS A 497 -28.12 -6.12 7.44
C LYS A 497 -28.68 -6.20 8.85
N GLN A 498 -27.86 -6.63 9.82
CA GLN A 498 -28.29 -6.72 11.23
C GLN A 498 -28.52 -5.36 11.87
N LEU A 499 -27.77 -4.34 11.46
CA LEU A 499 -27.85 -2.97 11.98
C LEU A 499 -28.80 -2.06 11.16
N SER A 500 -29.39 -2.55 10.07
CA SER A 500 -30.29 -1.76 9.24
C SER A 500 -31.59 -1.45 9.96
N LEU A 501 -32.00 -0.18 9.90
CA LEU A 501 -33.30 0.28 10.43
C LEU A 501 -34.47 0.12 9.42
N GLU A 502 -34.18 -0.27 8.17
CA GLU A 502 -35.20 -0.29 7.09
C GLU A 502 -36.36 -1.24 7.35
N ASN A 503 -36.14 -2.32 8.09
CA ASN A 503 -37.16 -3.29 8.49
C ASN A 503 -37.28 -3.42 10.01
N HIS A 504 -36.76 -2.44 10.75
CA HIS A 504 -36.79 -2.50 12.21
C HIS A 504 -38.20 -2.09 12.69
N PRO A 505 -38.88 -2.92 13.49
CA PRO A 505 -40.14 -2.52 14.07
C PRO A 505 -39.95 -1.26 14.92
N THR A 506 -40.92 -0.37 14.90
CA THR A 506 -40.91 0.85 15.72
C THR A 506 -40.52 0.50 17.16
N PRO A 507 -39.53 1.17 17.77
CA PRO A 507 -39.08 0.85 19.12
C PRO A 507 -40.26 0.88 20.07
N LYS A 508 -40.56 -0.24 20.70
CA LYS A 508 -41.61 -0.30 21.73
C LYS A 508 -41.10 0.46 22.95
N ARG A 509 -42.00 1.17 23.63
CA ARG A 509 -41.69 1.87 24.88
C ARG A 509 -41.20 0.86 25.90
N ILE A 510 -39.95 1.05 26.39
CA ILE A 510 -39.39 0.23 27.47
C ILE A 510 -40.21 0.51 28.74
N ILE A 511 -40.76 -0.53 29.35
CA ILE A 511 -41.63 -0.43 30.52
C ILE A 511 -40.85 -0.83 31.77
N ARG A 512 -39.89 -1.76 31.64
CA ARG A 512 -39.09 -2.28 32.75
C ARG A 512 -37.64 -2.41 32.35
N ASN A 513 -36.77 -1.96 33.24
CA ASN A 513 -35.31 -2.16 33.11
C ASN A 513 -34.86 -3.01 34.30
N ARG A 514 -34.25 -4.17 34.00
CA ARG A 514 -33.61 -5.01 34.98
C ARG A 514 -32.13 -4.82 34.93
N VAL A 515 -31.51 -4.46 36.04
CA VAL A 515 -30.05 -4.22 36.10
C VAL A 515 -29.37 -5.43 36.73
N ILE A 516 -28.33 -5.94 36.03
CA ILE A 516 -27.45 -7.00 36.52
C ILE A 516 -26.07 -6.37 36.71
N MET A 517 -25.52 -6.48 37.91
CA MET A 517 -24.21 -5.93 38.28
C MET A 517 -23.27 -7.04 38.74
N PRO A 518 -22.36 -7.55 37.89
CA PRO A 518 -21.33 -8.49 38.31
C PRO A 518 -20.31 -7.82 39.24
N VAL A 519 -19.95 -8.48 40.34
CA VAL A 519 -18.97 -7.97 41.30
C VAL A 519 -17.96 -9.03 41.71
N SER A 520 -16.70 -8.62 41.78
CA SER A 520 -15.62 -9.46 42.31
C SER A 520 -15.32 -9.24 43.79
N GLY A 521 -15.91 -8.21 44.39
CA GLY A 521 -15.71 -7.88 45.80
C GLY A 521 -16.59 -6.71 46.22
N VAL A 522 -16.65 -6.44 47.53
CA VAL A 522 -17.36 -5.31 48.13
C VAL A 522 -16.36 -4.27 48.61
N HIS A 523 -16.31 -3.14 47.93
CA HIS A 523 -15.44 -2.00 48.20
C HIS A 523 -16.13 -0.68 47.76
N VAL A 524 -15.51 0.46 47.99
CA VAL A 524 -16.10 1.80 47.68
C VAL A 524 -16.57 1.90 46.24
N GLY A 525 -15.82 1.40 45.27
CA GLY A 525 -16.22 1.40 43.87
C GLY A 525 -17.46 0.52 43.58
N THR A 526 -17.61 -0.59 44.30
CA THR A 526 -18.81 -1.45 44.19
C THR A 526 -20.04 -0.73 44.73
N VAL A 527 -19.92 -0.05 45.86
CA VAL A 527 -21.02 0.74 46.45
C VAL A 527 -21.42 1.91 45.56
N ALA A 528 -20.42 2.62 44.98
CA ALA A 528 -20.68 3.71 44.03
C ALA A 528 -21.37 3.20 42.75
N ALA A 529 -20.95 2.03 42.25
CA ALA A 529 -21.59 1.41 41.08
C ALA A 529 -23.03 0.94 41.43
N LEU A 530 -23.28 0.45 42.66
CA LEU A 530 -24.63 0.09 43.10
C LEU A 530 -25.54 1.33 43.18
N GLN A 531 -25.03 2.44 43.72
CA GLN A 531 -25.75 3.71 43.72
C GLN A 531 -26.09 4.19 42.29
N PHE A 532 -25.15 4.06 41.36
CA PHE A 532 -25.44 4.34 39.96
C PHE A 532 -26.48 3.38 39.37
N ALA A 533 -26.35 2.08 39.60
CA ALA A 533 -27.27 1.06 39.14
C ALA A 533 -28.71 1.31 39.65
N SER A 534 -28.88 1.78 40.88
CA SER A 534 -30.17 2.11 41.50
C SER A 534 -30.82 3.32 40.85
N THR A 535 -30.09 4.24 40.22
CA THR A 535 -30.68 5.32 39.42
C THR A 535 -31.29 4.85 38.11
N LEU A 536 -30.84 3.71 37.59
CA LEU A 536 -31.32 3.12 36.33
C LEU A 536 -32.59 2.29 36.53
N SER A 537 -32.74 1.62 37.66
CA SER A 537 -33.87 0.75 37.96
C SER A 537 -33.97 0.40 39.45
N ASN A 538 -35.16 0.14 39.92
CA ASN A 538 -35.42 -0.45 41.23
C ASN A 538 -35.17 -1.98 41.25
N ASP A 539 -35.07 -2.62 40.07
CA ASP A 539 -34.81 -4.06 39.92
C ASP A 539 -33.35 -4.28 39.60
N VAL A 540 -32.53 -4.12 40.64
CA VAL A 540 -31.06 -4.35 40.56
C VAL A 540 -30.75 -5.70 41.22
N THR A 541 -30.02 -6.55 40.47
CA THR A 541 -29.51 -7.83 40.98
C THR A 541 -27.98 -7.81 40.85
N VAL A 542 -27.31 -7.94 41.97
CA VAL A 542 -25.85 -8.05 41.98
C VAL A 542 -25.46 -9.52 41.91
N VAL A 543 -24.47 -9.82 41.07
CA VAL A 543 -24.05 -11.21 40.82
C VAL A 543 -22.58 -11.37 41.20
N HIS A 544 -22.31 -12.31 42.07
CA HIS A 544 -20.94 -12.72 42.45
C HIS A 544 -20.67 -14.13 41.93
N ILE A 545 -19.50 -14.33 41.31
CA ILE A 545 -19.06 -15.66 40.88
C ILE A 545 -18.09 -16.22 41.95
N SER A 546 -18.54 -17.28 42.59
CA SER A 546 -17.83 -17.95 43.68
C SER A 546 -16.79 -18.90 43.12
N ILE A 547 -15.52 -18.57 43.30
CA ILE A 547 -14.37 -19.41 42.96
C ILE A 547 -13.77 -20.00 44.22
N ASP A 548 -13.70 -19.21 45.31
CA ASP A 548 -13.23 -19.63 46.65
C ASP A 548 -14.36 -19.41 47.67
N PRO A 549 -14.86 -20.48 48.29
CA PRO A 549 -15.91 -20.39 49.29
C PRO A 549 -15.58 -19.47 50.49
N LYS A 550 -14.29 -19.37 50.88
CA LYS A 550 -13.88 -18.49 51.99
C LYS A 550 -13.96 -17.01 51.61
N GLU A 551 -13.57 -16.66 50.39
CA GLU A 551 -13.70 -15.30 49.89
C GLU A 551 -15.18 -14.92 49.66
N THR A 552 -15.95 -15.85 49.13
CA THR A 552 -17.39 -15.67 48.93
C THR A 552 -18.11 -15.39 50.25
N GLN A 553 -17.73 -16.06 51.34
CA GLN A 553 -18.32 -15.80 52.66
C GLN A 553 -18.02 -14.38 53.13
N LYS A 554 -16.79 -13.90 52.97
CA LYS A 554 -16.43 -12.50 53.28
C LYS A 554 -17.22 -11.49 52.47
N ILE A 555 -17.52 -11.80 51.23
CA ILE A 555 -18.34 -10.94 50.36
C ILE A 555 -19.78 -10.92 50.86
N LYS A 556 -20.36 -12.05 51.22
CA LYS A 556 -21.70 -12.14 51.82
C LYS A 556 -21.81 -11.30 53.09
N ASP A 557 -20.85 -11.47 54.02
CA ASP A 557 -20.81 -10.75 55.28
C ASP A 557 -20.72 -9.22 55.08
N LYS A 558 -19.90 -8.79 54.11
CA LYS A 558 -19.82 -7.36 53.71
C LYS A 558 -21.08 -6.86 52.98
N TRP A 559 -21.72 -7.73 52.20
CA TRP A 559 -22.92 -7.39 51.48
C TRP A 559 -24.10 -7.15 52.39
N GLU A 560 -24.23 -7.87 53.46
CA GLU A 560 -25.25 -7.64 54.52
C GLU A 560 -25.12 -6.24 55.11
N LEU A 561 -23.91 -5.71 55.22
CA LEU A 561 -23.66 -4.36 55.77
C LEU A 561 -23.80 -3.24 54.74
N TRP A 562 -23.37 -3.48 53.49
CA TRP A 562 -23.20 -2.43 52.46
C TRP A 562 -24.09 -2.61 51.22
N GLY A 563 -24.85 -3.69 51.11
CA GLY A 563 -25.68 -4.01 49.94
C GLY A 563 -27.00 -3.29 49.87
N ASP A 564 -27.35 -2.45 50.86
CA ASP A 564 -28.55 -1.61 50.90
C ASP A 564 -29.87 -2.35 50.54
N GLY A 565 -29.98 -3.61 50.96
CA GLY A 565 -31.13 -4.45 50.67
C GLY A 565 -31.26 -5.00 49.24
N TYR A 566 -30.32 -4.69 48.35
CA TYR A 566 -30.30 -5.23 46.99
C TYR A 566 -29.90 -6.71 46.98
N ARG A 567 -30.50 -7.45 46.02
CA ARG A 567 -30.31 -8.90 45.88
C ARG A 567 -28.89 -9.22 45.43
N LEU A 568 -28.19 -10.09 46.17
CA LEU A 568 -26.95 -10.72 45.78
C LEU A 568 -27.22 -12.16 45.32
N VAL A 569 -26.87 -12.47 44.09
CA VAL A 569 -26.87 -13.84 43.56
C VAL A 569 -25.45 -14.35 43.49
N VAL A 570 -25.21 -15.50 44.07
CA VAL A 570 -23.90 -16.16 44.06
C VAL A 570 -23.97 -17.33 43.09
N LEU A 571 -23.16 -17.27 42.06
CA LEU A 571 -22.99 -18.33 41.05
C LEU A 571 -21.74 -19.14 41.41
N ASP A 572 -21.91 -20.43 41.63
CA ASP A 572 -20.77 -21.30 41.97
C ASP A 572 -20.00 -21.68 40.70
N SER A 573 -18.66 -21.52 40.73
CA SER A 573 -17.76 -21.84 39.62
C SER A 573 -16.53 -22.61 40.08
N PRO A 574 -16.68 -23.90 40.38
CA PRO A 574 -15.60 -24.73 40.91
C PRO A 574 -14.40 -24.87 39.95
N TYR A 575 -14.64 -24.65 38.66
CA TYR A 575 -13.61 -24.70 37.62
C TYR A 575 -12.95 -23.33 37.32
N ARG A 576 -13.24 -22.31 38.15
CA ARG A 576 -12.65 -20.95 38.03
C ARG A 576 -12.95 -20.24 36.73
N LEU A 577 -14.09 -20.53 36.11
CA LEU A 577 -14.64 -19.81 34.96
C LEU A 577 -15.39 -18.59 35.49
N PHE A 578 -15.23 -17.43 34.82
CA PHE A 578 -15.92 -16.20 35.22
C PHE A 578 -17.04 -15.85 34.26
N LEU A 579 -16.74 -15.85 32.96
CA LEU A 579 -17.64 -15.35 31.93
C LEU A 579 -18.79 -16.31 31.65
N GLU A 580 -18.53 -17.61 31.57
CA GLU A 580 -19.52 -18.62 31.18
C GLU A 580 -20.67 -18.72 32.17
N PRO A 581 -20.46 -18.82 33.52
CA PRO A 581 -21.56 -18.82 34.47
C PRO A 581 -22.39 -17.53 34.47
N LEU A 582 -21.73 -16.38 34.20
CA LEU A 582 -22.42 -15.09 34.10
C LEU A 582 -23.31 -15.05 32.86
N LEU A 583 -22.79 -15.48 31.72
CA LEU A 583 -23.56 -15.51 30.46
C LEU A 583 -24.73 -16.49 30.58
N GLU A 584 -24.52 -17.68 31.13
CA GLU A 584 -25.59 -18.65 31.40
C GLU A 584 -26.69 -18.08 32.30
N TYR A 585 -26.32 -17.33 33.32
CA TYR A 585 -27.28 -16.65 34.20
C TYR A 585 -28.06 -15.56 33.43
N ILE A 586 -27.37 -14.76 32.60
CA ILE A 586 -28.01 -13.72 31.78
C ILE A 586 -28.98 -14.36 30.76
N ASP A 587 -28.58 -15.46 30.12
CA ASP A 587 -29.41 -16.19 29.17
C ASP A 587 -30.68 -16.75 29.84
N LYS A 588 -30.57 -17.29 31.05
CA LYS A 588 -31.72 -17.73 31.85
C LYS A 588 -32.70 -16.57 32.16
N ILE A 589 -32.13 -15.40 32.50
CA ILE A 589 -32.96 -14.21 32.76
C ILE A 589 -33.60 -13.70 31.46
N SER A 590 -32.85 -13.70 30.36
CA SER A 590 -33.33 -13.28 29.04
C SER A 590 -34.46 -14.19 28.52
N ALA A 591 -34.40 -15.49 28.79
CA ALA A 591 -35.42 -16.44 28.38
C ALA A 591 -36.80 -16.20 29.01
N ILE A 592 -36.84 -15.56 30.20
CA ILE A 592 -38.06 -15.22 30.94
C ILE A 592 -38.40 -13.72 30.84
N GLN A 593 -37.71 -12.97 29.99
CA GLN A 593 -37.87 -11.54 29.80
C GLN A 593 -39.29 -11.22 29.23
N ALA A 594 -39.98 -10.27 29.84
CA ALA A 594 -41.24 -9.82 29.34
C ALA A 594 -41.11 -8.93 28.08
N PRO A 595 -42.13 -8.88 27.20
CA PRO A 595 -42.13 -7.93 26.10
C PRO A 595 -41.98 -6.49 26.62
N ASN A 596 -41.04 -5.72 26.07
CA ASN A 596 -40.69 -4.34 26.46
C ASN A 596 -39.88 -4.22 27.79
N GLU A 597 -39.31 -5.29 28.27
CA GLU A 597 -38.28 -5.30 29.31
C GLU A 597 -36.89 -5.25 28.67
N ILE A 598 -35.93 -4.56 29.26
CA ILE A 598 -34.52 -4.61 28.88
C ILE A 598 -33.67 -5.09 30.07
N ILE A 599 -32.55 -5.74 29.76
CA ILE A 599 -31.53 -6.10 30.72
C ILE A 599 -30.35 -5.17 30.51
N THR A 600 -29.97 -4.42 31.55
CA THR A 600 -28.79 -3.55 31.58
C THR A 600 -27.73 -4.18 32.44
N ILE A 601 -26.52 -4.35 31.91
CA ILE A 601 -25.39 -4.88 32.67
C ILE A 601 -24.51 -3.71 33.08
N VAL A 602 -24.31 -3.51 34.38
CA VAL A 602 -23.44 -2.48 34.95
C VAL A 602 -22.18 -3.15 35.49
N VAL A 603 -21.05 -2.96 34.81
CA VAL A 603 -19.78 -3.56 35.21
C VAL A 603 -18.91 -2.50 35.88
N PRO A 604 -18.64 -2.61 37.21
CA PRO A 604 -17.68 -1.73 37.85
C PRO A 604 -16.28 -1.99 37.32
N GLN A 605 -15.62 -0.95 36.78
CA GLN A 605 -14.26 -1.04 36.26
C GLN A 605 -13.37 -0.01 36.94
N PHE A 606 -12.20 -0.46 37.36
CA PHE A 606 -11.16 0.42 37.86
C PHE A 606 -10.35 0.98 36.70
N ILE A 607 -10.35 2.31 36.53
CA ILE A 607 -9.57 3.01 35.50
C ILE A 607 -8.37 3.66 36.17
N PRO A 608 -7.17 3.14 36.02
CA PRO A 608 -5.98 3.71 36.65
C PRO A 608 -5.57 5.02 35.96
N LYS A 609 -5.00 5.95 36.74
CA LYS A 609 -4.58 7.28 36.27
C LYS A 609 -3.45 7.23 35.23
N HIS A 610 -2.60 6.21 35.26
CA HIS A 610 -1.46 6.05 34.36
C HIS A 610 -1.59 4.75 33.56
N TRP A 611 -1.30 4.80 32.25
CA TRP A 611 -1.44 3.68 31.35
C TRP A 611 -0.62 2.43 31.74
N TRP A 612 0.56 2.62 32.33
CA TRP A 612 1.44 1.52 32.77
C TRP A 612 0.89 0.77 34.00
N THR A 613 0.04 1.40 34.81
CA THR A 613 -0.59 0.71 35.97
C THR A 613 -1.69 -0.25 35.53
N ASN A 614 -2.16 -0.18 34.26
CA ASN A 614 -3.04 -1.22 33.70
C ASN A 614 -2.40 -2.60 33.74
N LEU A 615 -1.06 -2.68 33.55
CA LEU A 615 -0.34 -3.97 33.62
C LEU A 615 -0.37 -4.61 35.01
N LEU A 616 -0.70 -3.86 36.06
CA LEU A 616 -0.79 -4.35 37.45
C LEU A 616 -2.23 -4.72 37.83
N HIS A 617 -3.22 -4.36 37.03
CA HIS A 617 -4.64 -4.51 37.35
C HIS A 617 -5.42 -5.34 36.31
N MET A 618 -4.72 -5.96 35.33
CA MET A 618 -5.31 -6.94 34.41
C MET A 618 -5.29 -8.34 35.01
#